data_9a46ed375dda0e4dce257557c64aa878
#
_entry.id   9a46ed375dda0e4dce257557c64aa878
#
_cell.length_a   1.000
_cell.length_b   1.000
_cell.length_c   1.000
_cell.angle_alpha   90.00
_cell.angle_beta   90.00
_cell.angle_gamma   90.00
#
_symmetry.space_group_name_H-M   'P 1'
#
loop_
_entity.id
_entity.type
_entity.pdbx_description
1 polymer ?
#
loop_
_entity_poly.entity_id
_entity_poly.type
_entity_poly.pdbx_seq_one_letter_code
_entity_poly.pdbx_strand_id
1 'polypeptide(L)'
;IVDTCDKCHQKGEAIHGQVNSDLGTWQMDCTHLEGKIIIVAVHVASGFIEAEVIPQGTGRQTALFLLKLAGRWPITHLHTDNGANFASQEVKMVAWWAGIEHTFGVPYNPQSQGVVEAMNHHLKNQIDRIREQANSVETIVLMAVHCMNFKRRGGIGDMTPAERLINMITTEQEIQFQQSKNSKFKNFRVYYREGRDQLWKGPGELLWKGEGAVILKVGTDIKVVPRRKAKIIKD
;
A
#
# COMPACT_ATOMS: atom_id res chain seq x y z
N ILE A 1 -2.52 10.74 20.87
CA ILE A 1 -1.11 11.19 20.97
C ILE A 1 -0.53 11.44 19.56
N VAL A 2 -0.71 10.50 18.60
CA VAL A 2 -0.20 10.68 17.23
C VAL A 2 -0.87 11.85 16.50
N ASP A 3 -2.15 12.07 16.72
CA ASP A 3 -2.92 13.14 16.08
C ASP A 3 -2.55 14.55 16.57
N THR A 4 -1.93 14.65 17.74
CA THR A 4 -1.48 15.92 18.35
C THR A 4 0.03 16.12 18.29
N CYS A 5 0.77 15.19 17.70
CA CYS A 5 2.23 15.27 17.62
C CYS A 5 2.67 16.15 16.44
N ASP A 6 3.11 17.37 16.71
CA ASP A 6 3.63 18.30 15.69
C ASP A 6 4.81 17.73 14.88
N LYS A 7 5.62 16.88 15.50
CA LYS A 7 6.76 16.21 14.83
C LYS A 7 6.30 15.22 13.74
N CYS A 8 5.09 14.64 13.88
CA CYS A 8 4.54 13.72 12.90
C CYS A 8 3.87 14.44 11.70
N HIS A 9 3.42 15.68 11.89
CA HIS A 9 2.68 16.46 10.89
C HIS A 9 3.55 17.35 9.99
N GLN A 10 4.89 17.29 10.11
CA GLN A 10 5.77 18.10 9.26
C GLN A 10 5.65 17.69 7.79
N LYS A 11 5.56 18.69 6.90
CA LYS A 11 5.59 18.47 5.44
C LYS A 11 6.89 17.80 5.04
N GLY A 12 6.79 16.74 4.24
CA GLY A 12 7.94 16.08 3.63
C GLY A 12 8.45 16.88 2.41
N GLU A 13 9.71 16.71 2.09
CA GLU A 13 10.25 17.20 0.82
C GLU A 13 9.53 16.52 -0.36
N ALA A 14 9.28 17.28 -1.42
CA ALA A 14 8.70 16.71 -2.63
C ALA A 14 9.70 15.74 -3.28
N ILE A 15 9.28 14.51 -3.50
CA ILE A 15 10.05 13.54 -4.27
C ILE A 15 9.86 13.90 -5.75
N HIS A 16 10.89 14.51 -6.35
CA HIS A 16 10.91 14.77 -7.77
C HIS A 16 11.38 13.51 -8.51
N GLY A 17 10.47 12.82 -9.17
CA GLY A 17 10.74 11.68 -10.04
C GLY A 17 9.52 11.36 -10.89
N GLN A 18 9.73 10.74 -12.06
CA GLN A 18 8.63 10.18 -12.83
C GLN A 18 8.02 9.03 -12.00
N VAL A 19 6.81 9.24 -11.51
CA VAL A 19 6.05 8.22 -10.81
C VAL A 19 5.56 7.21 -11.85
N ASN A 20 6.01 5.96 -11.74
CA ASN A 20 5.42 4.88 -12.51
C ASN A 20 3.98 4.69 -12.00
N SER A 21 3.01 4.75 -12.91
CA SER A 21 1.59 4.56 -12.60
C SER A 21 1.23 3.08 -12.33
N ASP A 22 2.20 2.19 -12.34
CA ASP A 22 1.98 0.77 -12.09
C ASP A 22 1.67 0.50 -10.62
N LEU A 23 0.48 -0.03 -10.38
CA LEU A 23 0.00 -0.37 -9.04
C LEU A 23 0.75 -1.56 -8.42
N GLY A 24 1.36 -2.41 -9.23
CA GLY A 24 1.96 -3.68 -8.80
C GLY A 24 3.45 -3.63 -8.49
N THR A 25 4.14 -2.51 -8.72
CA THR A 25 5.60 -2.41 -8.58
C THR A 25 6.02 -1.97 -7.18
N TRP A 26 6.86 -2.79 -6.55
CA TRP A 26 7.44 -2.57 -5.24
C TRP A 26 8.97 -2.69 -5.29
N GLN A 27 9.63 -1.93 -4.43
CA GLN A 27 11.06 -2.08 -4.16
C GLN A 27 11.27 -2.54 -2.73
N MET A 28 12.29 -3.36 -2.51
CA MET A 28 12.61 -3.88 -1.17
C MET A 28 14.11 -3.78 -0.92
N ASP A 29 14.45 -3.42 0.31
CA ASP A 29 15.81 -3.28 0.78
C ASP A 29 15.92 -3.59 2.28
N CYS A 30 17.12 -3.83 2.77
CA CYS A 30 17.42 -3.98 4.18
C CYS A 30 18.26 -2.82 4.68
N THR A 31 17.91 -2.28 5.83
CA THR A 31 18.71 -1.26 6.52
C THR A 31 18.97 -1.68 7.97
N HIS A 32 19.91 -0.99 8.64
CA HIS A 32 20.30 -1.29 10.02
C HIS A 32 20.00 -0.11 10.93
N LEU A 33 19.53 -0.41 12.13
CA LEU A 33 19.30 0.54 13.20
C LEU A 33 19.57 -0.12 14.55
N GLU A 34 20.45 0.48 15.36
CA GLU A 34 20.78 0.02 16.71
C GLU A 34 21.10 -1.49 16.77
N GLY A 35 21.89 -1.97 15.80
CA GLY A 35 22.29 -3.38 15.71
C GLY A 35 21.21 -4.35 15.21
N LYS A 36 20.02 -3.86 14.88
CA LYS A 36 18.91 -4.65 14.32
C LYS A 36 18.77 -4.44 12.82
N ILE A 37 18.29 -5.46 12.13
CA ILE A 37 18.02 -5.41 10.69
C ILE A 37 16.56 -5.04 10.49
N ILE A 38 16.31 -4.03 9.68
CA ILE A 38 14.99 -3.61 9.26
C ILE A 38 14.83 -3.91 7.78
N ILE A 39 13.85 -4.74 7.43
CA ILE A 39 13.45 -4.93 6.04
C ILE A 39 12.38 -3.90 5.69
N VAL A 40 12.53 -3.25 4.56
CA VAL A 40 11.66 -2.16 4.08
C VAL A 40 11.19 -2.50 2.69
N ALA A 41 9.89 -2.36 2.45
CA ALA A 41 9.29 -2.44 1.13
C ALA A 41 8.57 -1.13 0.82
N VAL A 42 8.73 -0.63 -0.39
CA VAL A 42 8.15 0.63 -0.86
C VAL A 42 7.31 0.38 -2.10
N HIS A 43 6.06 0.80 -2.07
CA HIS A 43 5.22 0.90 -3.25
C HIS A 43 5.66 2.12 -4.07
N VAL A 44 6.30 1.88 -5.21
CA VAL A 44 7.02 2.92 -5.98
C VAL A 44 6.11 4.08 -6.35
N ALA A 45 4.92 3.80 -6.85
CA ALA A 45 4.02 4.84 -7.36
C ALA A 45 3.43 5.74 -6.26
N SER A 46 3.15 5.23 -5.07
CA SER A 46 2.54 6.00 -3.97
C SER A 46 3.51 6.47 -2.90
N GLY A 47 4.67 5.80 -2.77
CA GLY A 47 5.58 5.98 -1.65
C GLY A 47 5.09 5.34 -0.34
N PHE A 48 4.03 4.53 -0.37
CA PHE A 48 3.57 3.76 0.77
C PHE A 48 4.63 2.75 1.17
N ILE A 49 4.91 2.63 2.46
CA ILE A 49 5.95 1.73 2.97
C ILE A 49 5.39 0.67 3.91
N GLU A 50 6.02 -0.48 3.90
CA GLU A 50 5.95 -1.48 4.95
C GLU A 50 7.36 -1.74 5.46
N ALA A 51 7.54 -1.83 6.78
CA ALA A 51 8.84 -2.16 7.37
C ALA A 51 8.64 -2.91 8.67
N GLU A 52 9.54 -3.87 8.92
CA GLU A 52 9.60 -4.58 10.20
C GLU A 52 11.04 -4.93 10.56
N VAL A 53 11.29 -5.10 11.85
CA VAL A 53 12.55 -5.66 12.33
C VAL A 53 12.53 -7.17 12.10
N ILE A 54 13.57 -7.69 11.46
CA ILE A 54 13.78 -9.12 11.28
C ILE A 54 14.95 -9.62 12.13
N PRO A 55 14.85 -10.83 12.71
CA PRO A 55 15.90 -11.36 13.58
C PRO A 55 17.25 -11.53 12.88
N GLN A 56 17.22 -11.93 11.62
CA GLN A 56 18.38 -12.19 10.79
C GLN A 56 18.10 -11.80 9.33
N GLY A 57 19.11 -11.31 8.62
CA GLY A 57 19.02 -11.00 7.20
C GLY A 57 19.14 -12.25 6.32
N THR A 58 18.37 -13.29 6.60
CA THR A 58 18.38 -14.56 5.85
C THR A 58 17.36 -14.57 4.72
N GLY A 59 17.57 -15.43 3.73
CA GLY A 59 16.60 -15.67 2.67
C GLY A 59 15.24 -16.09 3.19
N ARG A 60 15.19 -16.91 4.25
CA ARG A 60 13.93 -17.34 4.87
C ARG A 60 13.14 -16.17 5.46
N GLN A 61 13.79 -15.28 6.21
CA GLN A 61 13.11 -14.11 6.81
C GLN A 61 12.62 -13.14 5.73
N THR A 62 13.43 -12.93 4.71
CA THR A 62 13.08 -12.11 3.54
C THR A 62 11.88 -12.71 2.79
N ALA A 63 11.87 -14.02 2.55
CA ALA A 63 10.77 -14.72 1.90
C ALA A 63 9.47 -14.64 2.70
N LEU A 64 9.52 -14.79 4.03
CA LEU A 64 8.35 -14.63 4.90
C LEU A 64 7.80 -13.21 4.86
N PHE A 65 8.66 -12.21 4.85
CA PHE A 65 8.23 -10.82 4.70
C PHE A 65 7.56 -10.58 3.34
N LEU A 66 8.13 -11.11 2.25
CA LEU A 66 7.53 -11.02 0.92
C LEU A 66 6.16 -11.70 0.85
N LEU A 67 5.98 -12.85 1.49
CA LEU A 67 4.67 -13.51 1.58
C LEU A 67 3.64 -12.68 2.33
N LYS A 68 4.03 -12.08 3.46
CA LYS A 68 3.14 -11.16 4.20
C LYS A 68 2.71 -9.97 3.33
N LEU A 69 3.66 -9.40 2.59
CA LEU A 69 3.41 -8.27 1.69
C LEU A 69 2.47 -8.66 0.56
N ALA A 70 2.73 -9.81 -0.11
CA ALA A 70 1.92 -10.34 -1.19
C ALA A 70 0.51 -10.75 -0.74
N GLY A 71 0.34 -11.12 0.53
CA GLY A 71 -0.98 -11.39 1.12
C GLY A 71 -1.81 -10.15 1.41
N ARG A 72 -1.19 -8.95 1.40
CA ARG A 72 -1.85 -7.66 1.66
C ARG A 72 -2.03 -6.82 0.41
N TRP A 73 -1.08 -6.86 -0.51
CA TRP A 73 -1.01 -5.99 -1.68
C TRP A 73 -0.90 -6.78 -2.98
N PRO A 74 -1.47 -6.29 -4.08
CA PRO A 74 -1.38 -6.94 -5.40
C PRO A 74 -0.01 -6.68 -6.04
N ILE A 75 1.04 -7.36 -5.55
CA ILE A 75 2.40 -7.22 -6.07
C ILE A 75 2.51 -8.02 -7.36
N THR A 76 2.99 -7.37 -8.42
CA THR A 76 3.31 -8.01 -9.71
C THR A 76 4.81 -7.96 -10.02
N HIS A 77 5.50 -6.90 -9.56
CA HIS A 77 6.92 -6.69 -9.80
C HIS A 77 7.61 -6.31 -8.50
N LEU A 78 8.69 -7.00 -8.19
CA LEU A 78 9.56 -6.71 -7.07
C LEU A 78 10.96 -6.39 -7.61
N HIS A 79 11.50 -5.25 -7.17
CA HIS A 79 12.88 -4.87 -7.45
C HIS A 79 13.70 -4.82 -6.16
N THR A 80 14.87 -5.45 -6.16
CA THR A 80 15.81 -5.48 -5.03
C THR A 80 17.24 -5.31 -5.52
N ASP A 81 18.15 -5.06 -4.60
CA ASP A 81 19.58 -5.28 -4.87
C ASP A 81 19.88 -6.77 -5.03
N ASN A 82 21.16 -7.10 -5.29
CA ASN A 82 21.61 -8.46 -5.46
C ASN A 82 22.16 -9.07 -4.14
N GLY A 83 21.66 -8.60 -3.00
CA GLY A 83 22.00 -9.14 -1.70
C GLY A 83 21.70 -10.63 -1.57
N ALA A 84 22.51 -11.38 -0.83
CA ALA A 84 22.39 -12.83 -0.71
C ALA A 84 21.04 -13.30 -0.19
N ASN A 85 20.39 -12.51 0.69
CA ASN A 85 19.06 -12.80 1.20
C ASN A 85 18.00 -12.66 0.12
N PHE A 86 18.08 -11.64 -0.75
CA PHE A 86 17.16 -11.45 -1.88
C PHE A 86 17.39 -12.45 -3.01
N ALA A 87 18.65 -12.82 -3.28
CA ALA A 87 19.02 -13.80 -4.30
C ALA A 87 18.80 -15.26 -3.86
N SER A 88 18.28 -15.50 -2.67
CA SER A 88 18.09 -16.83 -2.09
C SER A 88 17.03 -17.66 -2.84
N GLN A 89 17.10 -18.98 -2.66
CA GLN A 89 16.11 -19.90 -3.25
C GLN A 89 14.72 -19.70 -2.63
N GLU A 90 14.65 -19.39 -1.35
CA GLU A 90 13.39 -19.15 -0.64
C GLU A 90 12.64 -17.96 -1.23
N VAL A 91 13.33 -16.87 -1.52
CA VAL A 91 12.71 -15.69 -2.16
C VAL A 91 12.29 -16.01 -3.60
N LYS A 92 13.10 -16.73 -4.37
CA LYS A 92 12.75 -17.18 -5.73
C LYS A 92 11.49 -18.04 -5.73
N MET A 93 11.36 -18.97 -4.78
CA MET A 93 10.19 -19.83 -4.65
C MET A 93 8.93 -19.03 -4.33
N VAL A 94 9.01 -18.07 -3.42
CA VAL A 94 7.88 -17.21 -3.07
C VAL A 94 7.47 -16.33 -4.25
N ALA A 95 8.42 -15.72 -4.94
CA ALA A 95 8.14 -14.89 -6.11
C ALA A 95 7.44 -15.72 -7.22
N TRP A 96 7.95 -16.94 -7.48
CA TRP A 96 7.32 -17.85 -8.42
C TRP A 96 5.88 -18.24 -7.98
N TRP A 97 5.72 -18.64 -6.71
CA TRP A 97 4.43 -19.08 -6.19
C TRP A 97 3.38 -17.97 -6.20
N ALA A 98 3.77 -16.75 -5.88
CA ALA A 98 2.89 -15.59 -5.85
C ALA A 98 2.71 -14.90 -7.22
N GLY A 99 3.37 -15.38 -8.28
CA GLY A 99 3.31 -14.77 -9.61
C GLY A 99 3.99 -13.38 -9.68
N ILE A 100 5.05 -13.19 -8.90
CA ILE A 100 5.81 -11.93 -8.82
C ILE A 100 7.03 -12.01 -9.72
N GLU A 101 7.18 -11.08 -10.65
CA GLU A 101 8.41 -10.88 -11.39
C GLU A 101 9.45 -10.21 -10.51
N HIS A 102 10.57 -10.90 -10.22
CA HIS A 102 11.64 -10.40 -9.39
C HIS A 102 12.84 -9.99 -10.24
N THR A 103 13.22 -8.73 -10.16
CA THR A 103 14.38 -8.17 -10.86
C THR A 103 15.45 -7.71 -9.88
N PHE A 104 16.73 -7.90 -10.27
CA PHE A 104 17.90 -7.57 -9.45
C PHE A 104 18.74 -6.47 -10.09
N GLY A 105 19.53 -5.78 -9.24
CA GLY A 105 20.55 -4.86 -9.67
C GLY A 105 20.04 -3.46 -9.95
N VAL A 106 20.89 -2.65 -10.57
CA VAL A 106 20.55 -1.27 -10.95
C VAL A 106 19.48 -1.32 -12.03
N PRO A 107 18.28 -0.81 -11.78
CA PRO A 107 17.30 -0.70 -12.85
C PRO A 107 17.89 0.17 -13.97
N TYR A 108 17.50 -0.11 -15.20
CA TYR A 108 17.84 0.74 -16.35
C TYR A 108 17.35 2.19 -16.21
N ASN A 109 16.58 2.47 -15.17
CA ASN A 109 16.14 3.80 -14.79
C ASN A 109 16.78 4.22 -13.45
N PRO A 110 17.82 5.08 -13.45
CA PRO A 110 18.47 5.58 -12.24
C PRO A 110 17.51 6.25 -11.25
N GLN A 111 16.36 6.74 -11.74
CA GLN A 111 15.35 7.40 -10.91
C GLN A 111 14.54 6.45 -10.04
N SER A 112 14.43 5.16 -10.40
CA SER A 112 13.66 4.19 -9.63
C SER A 112 14.45 3.60 -8.45
N GLN A 113 15.77 3.54 -8.51
CA GLN A 113 16.61 3.06 -7.40
C GLN A 113 16.64 4.04 -6.23
N GLY A 114 16.54 5.34 -6.50
CA GLY A 114 16.51 6.37 -5.47
C GLY A 114 15.27 6.33 -4.56
N VAL A 115 14.24 5.59 -4.91
CA VAL A 115 12.99 5.59 -4.14
C VAL A 115 13.15 4.86 -2.81
N VAL A 116 13.62 3.61 -2.80
CA VAL A 116 13.79 2.86 -1.55
C VAL A 116 14.91 3.43 -0.69
N GLU A 117 15.99 3.90 -1.29
CA GLU A 117 17.09 4.57 -0.56
C GLU A 117 16.61 5.86 0.10
N ALA A 118 15.87 6.70 -0.63
CA ALA A 118 15.26 7.91 -0.08
C ALA A 118 14.29 7.57 1.05
N MET A 119 13.49 6.52 0.89
CA MET A 119 12.55 6.08 1.92
C MET A 119 13.24 5.51 3.15
N ASN A 120 14.35 4.78 3.01
CA ASN A 120 15.18 4.35 4.14
C ASN A 120 15.73 5.55 4.92
N HIS A 121 16.18 6.58 4.23
CA HIS A 121 16.62 7.83 4.87
C HIS A 121 15.47 8.53 5.59
N HIS A 122 14.31 8.65 4.95
CA HIS A 122 13.13 9.24 5.55
C HIS A 122 12.63 8.44 6.76
N LEU A 123 12.65 7.11 6.70
CA LEU A 123 12.30 6.24 7.83
C LEU A 123 13.22 6.49 9.03
N LYS A 124 14.54 6.54 8.81
CA LYS A 124 15.51 6.84 9.87
C LYS A 124 15.29 8.22 10.47
N ASN A 125 15.07 9.24 9.65
CA ASN A 125 14.78 10.59 10.13
C ASN A 125 13.46 10.63 10.93
N GLN A 126 12.44 9.90 10.51
CA GLN A 126 11.19 9.82 11.26
C GLN A 126 11.38 9.09 12.58
N ILE A 127 12.14 8.00 12.61
CA ILE A 127 12.50 7.29 13.85
C ILE A 127 13.22 8.24 14.81
N ASP A 128 14.23 8.98 14.36
CA ASP A 128 14.97 9.92 15.18
C ASP A 128 14.05 10.97 15.83
N ARG A 129 13.07 11.47 15.09
CA ARG A 129 12.11 12.47 15.59
C ARG A 129 11.19 11.96 16.69
N ILE A 130 10.85 10.67 16.67
CA ILE A 130 9.88 10.05 17.59
C ILE A 130 10.54 9.08 18.57
N ARG A 131 11.89 8.98 18.58
CA ARG A 131 12.64 7.94 19.31
C ARG A 131 12.31 7.88 20.80
N GLU A 132 12.01 9.02 21.40
CA GLU A 132 11.64 9.11 22.82
C GLU A 132 10.28 8.49 23.16
N GLN A 133 9.42 8.24 22.16
CA GLN A 133 8.06 7.76 22.36
C GLN A 133 7.97 6.25 22.60
N ALA A 134 9.03 5.49 22.31
CA ALA A 134 9.07 4.05 22.55
C ALA A 134 10.49 3.56 22.85
N ASN A 135 10.59 2.55 23.71
CA ASN A 135 11.88 1.98 24.10
C ASN A 135 12.37 0.93 23.09
N SER A 136 11.46 0.14 22.52
CA SER A 136 11.85 -0.93 21.60
C SER A 136 11.99 -0.42 20.17
N VAL A 137 12.99 -0.94 19.45
CA VAL A 137 13.23 -0.64 18.03
C VAL A 137 12.06 -1.13 17.18
N GLU A 138 11.49 -2.28 17.50
CA GLU A 138 10.35 -2.84 16.80
C GLU A 138 9.15 -1.89 16.85
N THR A 139 8.82 -1.39 18.04
CA THR A 139 7.71 -0.45 18.23
C THR A 139 7.96 0.86 17.51
N ILE A 140 9.15 1.43 17.63
CA ILE A 140 9.46 2.72 17.02
C ILE A 140 9.45 2.67 15.50
N VAL A 141 9.89 1.55 14.90
CA VAL A 141 9.81 1.32 13.45
C VAL A 141 8.35 1.32 12.99
N LEU A 142 7.47 0.60 13.68
CA LEU A 142 6.04 0.55 13.32
C LEU A 142 5.36 1.90 13.50
N MET A 143 5.68 2.64 14.54
CA MET A 143 5.18 4.01 14.74
C MET A 143 5.66 4.95 13.62
N ALA A 144 6.92 4.87 13.22
CA ALA A 144 7.47 5.66 12.13
C ALA A 144 6.79 5.34 10.78
N VAL A 145 6.56 4.06 10.50
CA VAL A 145 5.81 3.60 9.31
C VAL A 145 4.41 4.20 9.30
N HIS A 146 3.70 4.15 10.43
CA HIS A 146 2.38 4.77 10.54
C HIS A 146 2.42 6.28 10.24
N CYS A 147 3.36 7.01 10.84
CA CYS A 147 3.52 8.44 10.59
C CYS A 147 3.82 8.74 9.11
N MET A 148 4.72 7.99 8.49
CA MET A 148 5.09 8.18 7.09
C MET A 148 3.93 7.91 6.14
N ASN A 149 3.14 6.87 6.38
CA ASN A 149 2.03 6.49 5.50
C ASN A 149 0.81 7.40 5.63
N PHE A 150 0.49 7.86 6.85
CA PHE A 150 -0.80 8.49 7.15
C PHE A 150 -0.71 9.94 7.61
N LYS A 151 0.46 10.44 8.01
CA LYS A 151 0.62 11.80 8.55
C LYS A 151 1.51 12.69 7.69
N ARG A 152 2.41 12.11 6.91
CA ARG A 152 3.31 12.87 6.04
C ARG A 152 2.60 13.19 4.73
N ARG A 153 2.30 14.48 4.54
CA ARG A 153 1.71 15.00 3.30
C ARG A 153 2.80 15.57 2.40
N GLY A 154 2.59 15.50 1.11
CA GLY A 154 3.50 16.10 0.12
C GLY A 154 3.16 15.68 -1.31
N GLY A 155 3.91 16.22 -2.26
CA GLY A 155 3.71 15.97 -3.68
C GLY A 155 2.49 16.68 -4.26
N ILE A 156 2.09 16.25 -5.46
CA ILE A 156 0.92 16.80 -6.16
C ILE A 156 -0.35 16.44 -5.38
N GLY A 157 -1.18 17.44 -5.06
CA GLY A 157 -2.43 17.26 -4.34
C GLY A 157 -2.29 17.19 -2.82
N ASP A 158 -1.09 17.38 -2.26
CA ASP A 158 -0.82 17.37 -0.81
C ASP A 158 -1.39 16.14 -0.09
N MET A 159 -1.29 14.96 -0.73
CA MET A 159 -1.79 13.70 -0.22
C MET A 159 -0.74 12.93 0.59
N THR A 160 -1.22 12.10 1.53
CA THR A 160 -0.37 11.08 2.17
C THR A 160 -0.10 9.90 1.22
N PRO A 161 0.96 9.11 1.45
CA PRO A 161 1.17 7.87 0.68
C PRO A 161 -0.04 6.93 0.69
N ALA A 162 -0.73 6.80 1.82
CA ALA A 162 -1.94 5.98 1.93
C ALA A 162 -3.09 6.51 1.08
N GLU A 163 -3.32 7.82 1.08
CA GLU A 163 -4.34 8.45 0.22
C GLU A 163 -4.01 8.26 -1.27
N ARG A 164 -2.73 8.40 -1.67
CA ARG A 164 -2.30 8.13 -3.05
C ARG A 164 -2.55 6.69 -3.45
N LEU A 165 -2.18 5.72 -2.60
CA LEU A 165 -2.38 4.31 -2.87
C LEU A 165 -3.87 3.97 -3.03
N ILE A 166 -4.72 4.47 -2.12
CA ILE A 166 -6.18 4.26 -2.18
C ILE A 166 -6.75 4.86 -3.47
N ASN A 167 -6.36 6.08 -3.81
CA ASN A 167 -6.83 6.73 -5.04
C ASN A 167 -6.40 5.96 -6.29
N MET A 168 -5.17 5.43 -6.35
CA MET A 168 -4.71 4.61 -7.47
C MET A 168 -5.53 3.33 -7.62
N ILE A 169 -5.80 2.62 -6.53
CA ILE A 169 -6.61 1.40 -6.53
C ILE A 169 -8.03 1.72 -7.01
N THR A 170 -8.63 2.80 -6.51
CA THR A 170 -9.99 3.20 -6.88
C THR A 170 -10.06 3.59 -8.36
N THR A 171 -9.11 4.37 -8.85
CA THR A 171 -9.08 4.81 -10.26
C THR A 171 -8.89 3.62 -11.20
N GLU A 172 -8.03 2.66 -10.89
CA GLU A 172 -7.84 1.47 -11.70
C GLU A 172 -9.12 0.62 -11.76
N GLN A 173 -9.79 0.46 -10.63
CA GLN A 173 -11.09 -0.23 -10.59
C GLN A 173 -12.17 0.50 -11.41
N GLU A 174 -12.23 1.82 -11.32
CA GLU A 174 -13.16 2.63 -12.14
C GLU A 174 -12.90 2.43 -13.64
N ILE A 175 -11.64 2.45 -14.07
CA ILE A 175 -11.27 2.22 -15.48
C ILE A 175 -11.67 0.81 -15.91
N GLN A 176 -11.39 -0.21 -15.10
CA GLN A 176 -11.78 -1.59 -15.40
C GLN A 176 -13.29 -1.75 -15.46
N PHE A 177 -14.06 -1.10 -14.57
CA PHE A 177 -15.52 -1.11 -14.61
C PHE A 177 -16.08 -0.39 -15.83
N GLN A 178 -15.47 0.72 -16.25
CA GLN A 178 -15.88 1.43 -17.48
C GLN A 178 -15.57 0.62 -18.74
N GLN A 179 -14.43 -0.10 -18.75
CA GLN A 179 -14.05 -0.98 -19.87
C GLN A 179 -14.91 -2.25 -19.92
N SER A 180 -15.35 -2.76 -18.77
CA SER A 180 -16.26 -3.90 -18.68
C SER A 180 -17.74 -3.51 -18.92
N LYS A 181 -18.01 -2.63 -19.90
CA LYS A 181 -19.40 -2.28 -20.30
C LYS A 181 -20.29 -3.50 -20.67
N ASN A 182 -19.72 -4.69 -20.68
CA ASN A 182 -20.35 -6.01 -20.67
C ASN A 182 -20.43 -6.64 -19.28
N SER A 183 -20.48 -5.84 -18.20
CA SER A 183 -20.46 -6.36 -16.84
C SER A 183 -21.67 -7.23 -16.54
N LYS A 184 -21.43 -8.35 -15.88
CA LYS A 184 -22.45 -9.29 -15.35
C LYS A 184 -23.52 -8.61 -14.48
N PHE A 185 -23.35 -7.32 -14.16
CA PHE A 185 -24.15 -6.58 -13.20
C PHE A 185 -24.97 -5.44 -13.81
N LYS A 186 -25.00 -5.30 -15.14
CA LYS A 186 -25.73 -4.22 -15.84
C LYS A 186 -27.22 -4.07 -15.46
N ASN A 187 -27.83 -5.14 -14.98
CA ASN A 187 -29.25 -5.18 -14.68
C ASN A 187 -29.52 -5.31 -13.17
N PHE A 188 -28.61 -4.81 -12.33
CA PHE A 188 -28.80 -4.87 -10.89
C PHE A 188 -28.81 -3.48 -10.29
N ARG A 189 -29.83 -3.19 -9.49
CA ARG A 189 -29.95 -1.99 -8.66
C ARG A 189 -29.64 -2.33 -7.20
N VAL A 190 -28.97 -1.43 -6.51
CA VAL A 190 -28.63 -1.61 -5.10
C VAL A 190 -29.27 -0.50 -4.29
N TYR A 191 -30.09 -0.89 -3.33
CA TYR A 191 -30.52 -0.02 -2.25
C TYR A 191 -29.61 -0.26 -1.04
N TYR A 192 -29.27 0.79 -0.29
CA TYR A 192 -28.30 0.69 0.79
C TYR A 192 -28.67 1.56 1.99
N ARG A 193 -28.09 1.25 3.15
CA ARG A 193 -28.22 2.03 4.39
C ARG A 193 -26.85 2.51 4.84
N GLU A 194 -26.76 3.75 5.33
CA GLU A 194 -25.54 4.36 5.85
C GLU A 194 -25.58 4.50 7.37
N GLY A 195 -24.43 4.29 8.01
CA GLY A 195 -24.27 4.49 9.45
C GLY A 195 -25.31 3.73 10.28
N ARG A 196 -26.03 4.44 11.17
CA ARG A 196 -27.17 3.95 11.98
C ARG A 196 -28.50 4.23 11.33
N ASP A 197 -28.51 4.82 10.14
CA ASP A 197 -29.75 5.17 9.43
C ASP A 197 -30.53 3.90 9.05
N GLN A 198 -31.81 3.90 9.35
CA GLN A 198 -32.72 2.80 9.02
C GLN A 198 -33.33 2.96 7.61
N LEU A 199 -33.21 4.14 7.01
CA LEU A 199 -33.81 4.43 5.70
C LEU A 199 -32.94 3.84 4.56
N TRP A 200 -33.65 3.24 3.60
CA TRP A 200 -33.03 2.78 2.36
C TRP A 200 -32.81 3.97 1.41
N LYS A 201 -31.56 4.09 0.94
CA LYS A 201 -31.10 5.07 -0.06
C LYS A 201 -30.83 4.36 -1.38
N GLY A 202 -30.79 5.12 -2.46
CA GLY A 202 -30.55 4.61 -3.81
C GLY A 202 -31.74 4.80 -4.73
N PRO A 203 -31.81 4.13 -5.89
CA PRO A 203 -30.91 3.04 -6.27
C PRO A 203 -29.53 3.50 -6.72
N GLY A 204 -28.53 2.67 -6.47
CA GLY A 204 -27.19 2.77 -7.06
C GLY A 204 -26.92 1.62 -8.02
N GLU A 205 -25.98 1.80 -8.92
CA GLU A 205 -25.50 0.77 -9.85
C GLU A 205 -24.56 -0.20 -9.13
N LEU A 206 -24.78 -1.51 -9.27
CA LEU A 206 -23.88 -2.52 -8.70
C LEU A 206 -22.58 -2.60 -9.50
N LEU A 207 -21.46 -2.31 -8.85
CA LEU A 207 -20.13 -2.45 -9.44
C LEU A 207 -19.47 -3.76 -9.07
N TRP A 208 -19.59 -4.17 -7.81
CA TRP A 208 -18.99 -5.39 -7.31
C TRP A 208 -19.75 -5.93 -6.10
N LYS A 209 -19.78 -7.25 -5.95
CA LYS A 209 -20.39 -7.95 -4.82
C LYS A 209 -19.42 -8.97 -4.25
N GLY A 210 -19.01 -8.77 -3.01
CA GLY A 210 -18.25 -9.73 -2.22
C GLY A 210 -19.08 -10.37 -1.12
N GLU A 211 -18.45 -11.19 -0.29
CA GLU A 211 -19.10 -11.84 0.85
C GLU A 211 -19.50 -10.85 1.95
N GLY A 212 -18.61 -9.93 2.28
CA GLY A 212 -18.78 -8.96 3.37
C GLY A 212 -19.23 -7.57 2.94
N ALA A 213 -19.06 -7.20 1.67
CA ALA A 213 -19.30 -5.86 1.17
C ALA A 213 -19.87 -5.84 -0.25
N VAL A 214 -20.45 -4.70 -0.60
CA VAL A 214 -20.92 -4.37 -1.95
C VAL A 214 -20.36 -3.02 -2.33
N ILE A 215 -19.83 -2.90 -3.56
CA ILE A 215 -19.41 -1.63 -4.16
C ILE A 215 -20.48 -1.20 -5.14
N LEU A 216 -20.95 0.04 -5.01
CA LEU A 216 -21.98 0.61 -5.85
C LEU A 216 -21.63 2.04 -6.27
N LYS A 217 -22.15 2.45 -7.42
CA LYS A 217 -22.06 3.82 -7.92
C LYS A 217 -23.38 4.54 -7.69
N VAL A 218 -23.31 5.72 -7.10
CA VAL A 218 -24.48 6.60 -6.86
C VAL A 218 -24.16 7.98 -7.44
N GLY A 219 -24.70 8.29 -8.60
CA GLY A 219 -24.30 9.49 -9.33
C GLY A 219 -22.82 9.41 -9.75
N THR A 220 -22.02 10.34 -9.25
CA THR A 220 -20.55 10.37 -9.48
C THR A 220 -19.75 9.65 -8.38
N ASP A 221 -20.39 9.27 -7.28
CA ASP A 221 -19.72 8.72 -6.10
C ASP A 221 -19.68 7.19 -6.13
N ILE A 222 -18.57 6.63 -5.67
CA ILE A 222 -18.43 5.20 -5.38
C ILE A 222 -18.58 4.99 -3.88
N LYS A 223 -19.44 4.03 -3.50
CA LYS A 223 -19.68 3.68 -2.10
C LYS A 223 -19.39 2.21 -1.84
N VAL A 224 -18.72 1.94 -0.72
CA VAL A 224 -18.53 0.60 -0.18
C VAL A 224 -19.48 0.42 0.99
N VAL A 225 -20.38 -0.55 0.87
CA VAL A 225 -21.44 -0.77 1.86
C VAL A 225 -21.35 -2.22 2.38
N PRO A 226 -21.45 -2.45 3.70
CA PRO A 226 -21.53 -3.81 4.22
C PRO A 226 -22.66 -4.61 3.56
N ARG A 227 -22.41 -5.87 3.20
CA ARG A 227 -23.36 -6.72 2.49
C ARG A 227 -24.74 -6.77 3.17
N ARG A 228 -24.76 -6.82 4.52
CA ARG A 228 -26.00 -6.81 5.33
C ARG A 228 -26.81 -5.51 5.22
N LYS A 229 -26.18 -4.43 4.76
CA LYS A 229 -26.82 -3.11 4.57
C LYS A 229 -27.11 -2.80 3.10
N ALA A 230 -26.96 -3.77 2.22
CA ALA A 230 -27.24 -3.64 0.80
C ALA A 230 -28.32 -4.62 0.37
N LYS A 231 -29.31 -4.13 -0.38
CA LYS A 231 -30.36 -4.92 -1.02
C LYS A 231 -30.15 -4.84 -2.54
N ILE A 232 -29.78 -5.97 -3.13
CA ILE A 232 -29.53 -6.07 -4.57
C ILE A 232 -30.78 -6.61 -5.24
N ILE A 233 -31.28 -5.90 -6.23
CA ILE A 233 -32.47 -6.25 -7.02
C ILE A 233 -32.03 -6.38 -8.46
N LYS A 234 -32.45 -7.46 -9.11
CA LYS A 234 -32.28 -7.64 -10.55
C LYS A 234 -33.48 -7.01 -11.24
N ASP A 235 -33.24 -6.17 -12.25
CA ASP A 235 -34.24 -5.57 -13.11
C ASP A 235 -34.87 -6.58 -14.05
#